data_3692da885a65ef151b663a35dc6874e6
#
_entry.id   3692da885a65ef151b663a35dc6874e6
#
_cell.length_a   1.000
_cell.length_b   1.000
_cell.length_c   1.000
_cell.angle_alpha   90.00
_cell.angle_beta   90.00
_cell.angle_gamma   90.00
#
_symmetry.space_group_name_H-M   'P 1'
#
loop_
_entity.id
_entity.type
_entity.pdbx_description
1 polymer ?
#
loop_
_entity_poly.entity_id
_entity_poly.type
_entity_poly.pdbx_seq_one_letter_code
_entity_poly.pdbx_strand_id
1 'polypeptide(L)'
;MNKEISLVFDIDDTLYSQMEPLLTACEFSLGRALPDPELFYRIFGKRSAEMFLFSESGQVSIHESRLYRIENTMKDMGIPFTREQAEVFQARYKENQSHLHVSDILAGMLDTCQEAGVKMGVITNGPFAHQVQKFHTLGLDKW
;
A
#
# COMPACT_ATOMS: atom_id res chain seq x y z
N MET A 1 -8.30 2.81 -40.26
CA MET A 1 -8.83 3.29 -38.95
C MET A 1 -7.74 3.13 -37.90
N ASN A 2 -7.17 4.23 -37.45
CA ASN A 2 -6.27 4.17 -36.29
C ASN A 2 -7.11 3.83 -35.06
N LYS A 3 -6.89 2.64 -34.49
CA LYS A 3 -7.48 2.33 -33.18
C LYS A 3 -6.73 3.16 -32.14
N GLU A 4 -7.41 4.10 -31.50
CA GLU A 4 -6.88 4.76 -30.30
C GLU A 4 -6.75 3.71 -29.19
N ILE A 5 -5.54 3.52 -28.68
CA ILE A 5 -5.28 2.64 -27.55
C ILE A 5 -5.33 3.50 -26.28
N SER A 6 -6.03 3.00 -25.29
CA SER A 6 -6.04 3.59 -23.94
C SER A 6 -5.69 2.50 -22.93
N LEU A 7 -4.87 2.84 -21.95
CA LEU A 7 -4.47 1.94 -20.88
C LEU A 7 -4.97 2.48 -19.54
N VAL A 8 -5.43 1.58 -18.70
CA VAL A 8 -5.88 1.92 -17.35
C VAL A 8 -5.13 1.03 -16.37
N PHE A 9 -4.57 1.64 -15.34
CA PHE A 9 -3.77 0.98 -14.32
C PHE A 9 -4.47 1.05 -12.96
N ASP A 10 -4.35 0.01 -12.17
CA ASP A 10 -4.53 0.12 -10.73
C ASP A 10 -3.25 0.72 -10.11
N ILE A 11 -3.34 1.25 -8.90
CA ILE A 11 -2.20 1.83 -8.19
C ILE A 11 -1.52 0.78 -7.33
N ASP A 12 -2.24 0.22 -6.37
CA ASP A 12 -1.71 -0.65 -5.33
C ASP A 12 -1.26 -2.00 -5.90
N ASP A 13 -0.01 -2.38 -5.67
CA ASP A 13 0.63 -3.58 -6.22
C ASP A 13 0.68 -3.66 -7.77
N THR A 14 0.44 -2.55 -8.44
CA THR A 14 0.57 -2.42 -9.90
C THR A 14 1.63 -1.39 -10.26
N LEU A 15 1.50 -0.16 -9.78
CA LEU A 15 2.47 0.91 -10.07
C LEU A 15 3.57 1.04 -9.01
N TYR A 16 3.39 0.45 -7.86
CA TYR A 16 4.40 0.27 -6.82
C TYR A 16 4.08 -0.98 -6.00
N SER A 17 5.05 -1.49 -5.23
CA SER A 17 4.84 -2.62 -4.31
C SER A 17 4.35 -2.12 -2.96
N GLN A 18 3.17 -2.56 -2.51
CA GLN A 18 2.68 -2.30 -1.15
C GLN A 18 3.46 -3.06 -0.08
N MET A 19 4.10 -4.17 -0.46
CA MET A 19 4.84 -5.01 0.47
C MET A 19 6.04 -4.28 1.07
N GLU A 20 6.80 -3.55 0.26
CA GLU A 20 8.03 -2.89 0.70
C GLU A 20 7.81 -1.87 1.84
N PRO A 21 6.91 -0.88 1.72
CA PRO A 21 6.67 0.08 2.79
C PRO A 21 6.05 -0.56 4.05
N LEU A 22 5.29 -1.64 3.91
CA LEU A 22 4.74 -2.40 5.03
C LEU A 22 5.82 -3.19 5.76
N LEU A 23 6.64 -3.93 5.00
CA LEU A 23 7.70 -4.78 5.54
C LEU A 23 8.72 -3.94 6.31
N THR A 24 9.21 -2.85 5.70
CA THR A 24 10.18 -1.96 6.34
C THR A 24 9.64 -1.30 7.61
N ALA A 25 8.37 -0.95 7.65
CA ALA A 25 7.72 -0.41 8.85
C ALA A 25 7.61 -1.47 9.96
N CYS A 26 7.27 -2.72 9.61
CA CYS A 26 7.15 -3.81 10.56
C CYS A 26 8.50 -4.18 11.15
N GLU A 27 9.53 -4.35 10.34
CA GLU A 27 10.89 -4.67 10.79
C GLU A 27 11.48 -3.56 11.65
N PHE A 28 11.20 -2.29 11.31
CA PHE A 28 11.58 -1.15 12.14
C PHE A 28 10.94 -1.22 13.53
N SER A 29 9.63 -1.48 13.62
CA SER A 29 8.93 -1.55 14.90
C SER A 29 9.28 -2.79 15.72
N LEU A 30 9.65 -3.90 15.07
CA LEU A 30 10.14 -5.13 15.71
C LEU A 30 11.58 -5.02 16.19
N GLY A 31 12.40 -4.17 15.56
CA GLY A 31 13.86 -4.11 15.76
C GLY A 31 14.63 -5.30 15.17
N ARG A 32 14.01 -6.06 14.28
CA ARG A 32 14.63 -7.23 13.59
C ARG A 32 13.87 -7.57 12.31
N ALA A 33 14.53 -8.35 11.44
CA ALA A 33 13.90 -8.88 10.24
C ALA A 33 12.74 -9.84 10.56
N LEU A 34 11.73 -9.83 9.70
CA LEU A 34 10.63 -10.81 9.75
C LEU A 34 11.12 -12.17 9.25
N PRO A 35 10.72 -13.26 9.92
CA PRO A 35 11.13 -14.62 9.51
C PRO A 35 10.50 -15.05 8.18
N ASP A 36 9.30 -14.57 7.85
CA ASP A 36 8.57 -14.88 6.64
C ASP A 36 7.81 -13.64 6.12
N PRO A 37 8.47 -12.80 5.29
CA PRO A 37 7.86 -11.59 4.75
C PRO A 37 6.62 -11.84 3.87
N GLU A 38 6.61 -12.92 3.10
CA GLU A 38 5.48 -13.25 2.22
C GLU A 38 4.24 -13.70 3.01
N LEU A 39 4.46 -14.50 4.05
CA LEU A 39 3.40 -14.88 4.97
C LEU A 39 2.83 -13.66 5.69
N PHE A 40 3.70 -12.76 6.17
CA PHE A 40 3.31 -11.49 6.78
C PHE A 40 2.39 -10.68 5.84
N TYR A 41 2.82 -10.48 4.60
CA TYR A 41 2.06 -9.68 3.64
C TYR A 41 0.68 -10.28 3.35
N ARG A 42 0.61 -11.60 3.19
CA ARG A 42 -0.65 -12.32 2.95
C ARG A 42 -1.62 -12.22 4.14
N ILE A 43 -1.12 -12.44 5.36
CA ILE A 43 -1.95 -12.34 6.58
C ILE A 43 -2.39 -10.90 6.81
N PHE A 44 -1.48 -9.93 6.64
CA PHE A 44 -1.79 -8.52 6.79
C PHE A 44 -2.90 -8.06 5.82
N GLY A 45 -2.86 -8.51 4.57
CA GLY A 45 -3.92 -8.24 3.59
C GLY A 45 -5.28 -8.78 4.04
N LYS A 46 -5.32 -10.02 4.54
CA LYS A 46 -6.54 -10.64 5.08
C LYS A 46 -7.08 -9.84 6.28
N ARG A 47 -6.22 -9.50 7.25
CA ARG A 47 -6.62 -8.72 8.43
C ARG A 47 -7.04 -7.29 8.07
N SER A 48 -6.42 -6.70 7.06
CA SER A 48 -6.84 -5.38 6.55
C SER A 48 -8.24 -5.40 5.96
N ALA A 49 -8.59 -6.42 5.18
CA ALA A 49 -9.94 -6.58 4.64
C ALA A 49 -11.00 -6.77 5.73
N GLU A 50 -10.72 -7.58 6.76
CA GLU A 50 -11.60 -7.76 7.91
C GLU A 50 -11.81 -6.45 8.68
N MET A 51 -10.75 -5.72 8.98
CA MET A 51 -10.83 -4.47 9.74
C MET A 51 -11.48 -3.33 8.95
N PHE A 52 -11.38 -3.34 7.62
CA PHE A 52 -12.08 -2.39 6.78
C PHE A 52 -13.60 -2.48 6.99
N LEU A 53 -14.16 -3.68 7.01
CA LEU A 53 -15.58 -3.91 7.24
C LEU A 53 -16.04 -3.39 8.62
N PHE A 54 -15.23 -3.57 9.66
CA PHE A 54 -15.54 -3.05 11.00
C PHE A 54 -15.47 -1.52 11.07
N SER A 55 -14.52 -0.89 10.39
CA SER A 55 -14.43 0.56 10.35
C SER A 55 -15.56 1.20 9.55
N GLU A 56 -15.98 0.60 8.43
CA GLU A 56 -17.12 1.05 7.63
C GLU A 56 -18.45 0.97 8.41
N SER A 57 -18.61 -0.04 9.26
CA SER A 57 -19.78 -0.18 10.12
C SER A 57 -19.80 0.79 11.31
N GLY A 58 -18.72 1.56 11.54
CA GLY A 58 -18.58 2.48 12.67
C GLY A 58 -18.36 1.79 14.02
N GLN A 59 -18.11 0.48 14.06
CA GLN A 59 -17.86 -0.28 15.29
C GLN A 59 -16.52 0.06 15.94
N VAL A 60 -15.53 0.43 15.13
CA VAL A 60 -14.20 0.87 15.57
C VAL A 60 -13.76 2.10 14.79
N SER A 61 -12.94 2.94 15.40
CA SER A 61 -12.32 4.07 14.70
C SER A 61 -11.34 3.57 13.64
N ILE A 62 -11.06 4.42 12.64
CA ILE A 62 -10.04 4.12 11.61
C ILE A 62 -8.68 3.88 12.25
N HIS A 63 -8.32 4.65 13.28
CA HIS A 63 -7.05 4.48 13.99
C HIS A 63 -6.99 3.11 14.67
N GLU A 64 -8.00 2.74 15.46
CA GLU A 64 -8.08 1.44 16.12
C GLU A 64 -8.05 0.28 15.10
N SER A 65 -8.78 0.38 14.00
CA SER A 65 -8.78 -0.65 12.96
C SER A 65 -7.38 -0.86 12.37
N ARG A 66 -6.60 0.21 12.22
CA ARG A 66 -5.23 0.15 11.73
C ARG A 66 -4.28 -0.53 12.70
N LEU A 67 -4.46 -0.30 14.00
CA LEU A 67 -3.65 -0.98 15.02
C LEU A 67 -4.03 -2.45 15.17
N TYR A 68 -5.32 -2.77 15.22
CA TYR A 68 -5.78 -4.15 15.30
C TYR A 68 -5.31 -5.03 14.14
N ARG A 69 -5.25 -4.52 12.92
CA ARG A 69 -4.80 -5.32 11.79
C ARG A 69 -3.35 -5.78 11.94
N ILE A 70 -2.44 -4.93 12.41
CA ILE A 70 -1.05 -5.34 12.62
C ILE A 70 -0.91 -6.23 13.86
N GLU A 71 -1.59 -5.92 14.96
CA GLU A 71 -1.58 -6.75 16.16
C GLU A 71 -2.07 -8.18 15.87
N ASN A 72 -3.18 -8.31 15.14
CA ASN A 72 -3.72 -9.62 14.76
C ASN A 72 -2.83 -10.35 13.75
N THR A 73 -2.19 -9.63 12.82
CA THR A 73 -1.22 -10.22 11.90
C THR A 73 -0.06 -10.85 12.66
N MET A 74 0.52 -10.12 13.60
CA MET A 74 1.65 -10.60 14.40
C MET A 74 1.23 -11.76 15.31
N LYS A 75 0.02 -11.72 15.88
CA LYS A 75 -0.56 -12.82 16.64
C LYS A 75 -0.70 -14.10 15.82
N ASP A 76 -1.22 -13.98 14.59
CA ASP A 76 -1.38 -15.12 13.67
C ASP A 76 -0.02 -15.72 13.26
N MET A 77 1.01 -14.91 13.19
CA MET A 77 2.39 -15.35 12.94
C MET A 77 3.09 -15.94 14.19
N GLY A 78 2.45 -15.88 15.36
CA GLY A 78 3.06 -16.30 16.62
C GLY A 78 4.21 -15.41 17.08
N ILE A 79 4.24 -14.15 16.64
CA ILE A 79 5.28 -13.17 16.99
C ILE A 79 4.73 -12.24 18.09
N PRO A 80 5.37 -12.19 19.28
CA PRO A 80 5.02 -11.22 20.30
C PRO A 80 5.13 -9.78 19.79
N PHE A 81 4.06 -8.99 19.99
CA PHE A 81 3.99 -7.63 19.48
C PHE A 81 3.15 -6.77 20.41
N THR A 82 3.68 -5.66 20.88
CA THR A 82 3.01 -4.78 21.83
C THR A 82 2.18 -3.70 21.15
N ARG A 83 1.29 -3.09 21.90
CA ARG A 83 0.50 -1.95 21.44
C ARG A 83 1.42 -0.78 21.03
N GLU A 84 2.49 -0.52 21.79
CA GLU A 84 3.47 0.52 21.46
C GLU A 84 4.17 0.24 20.13
N GLN A 85 4.51 -1.02 19.87
CA GLN A 85 5.08 -1.43 18.57
C GLN A 85 4.06 -1.24 17.43
N ALA A 86 2.77 -1.47 17.66
CA ALA A 86 1.73 -1.22 16.68
C ALA A 86 1.61 0.28 16.34
N GLU A 87 1.70 1.17 17.33
CA GLU A 87 1.74 2.62 17.12
C GLU A 87 2.98 3.05 16.31
N VAL A 88 4.15 2.53 16.67
CA VAL A 88 5.41 2.79 15.93
C VAL A 88 5.30 2.29 14.50
N PHE A 89 4.78 1.09 14.29
CA PHE A 89 4.53 0.53 12.95
C PHE A 89 3.64 1.46 12.13
N GLN A 90 2.50 1.89 12.69
CA GLN A 90 1.53 2.71 11.95
C GLN A 90 2.11 4.08 11.58
N ALA A 91 2.87 4.70 12.49
CA ALA A 91 3.56 5.95 12.23
C ALA A 91 4.61 5.80 11.11
N ARG A 92 5.44 4.77 11.18
CA ARG A 92 6.47 4.48 10.18
C ARG A 92 5.85 4.11 8.83
N TYR A 93 4.79 3.31 8.81
CA TYR A 93 4.10 2.95 7.57
C TYR A 93 3.52 4.18 6.88
N LYS A 94 2.89 5.09 7.64
CA LYS A 94 2.39 6.36 7.11
C LYS A 94 3.52 7.23 6.53
N GLU A 95 4.68 7.28 7.19
CA GLU A 95 5.87 7.98 6.70
C GLU A 95 6.37 7.35 5.39
N ASN A 96 6.49 6.02 5.35
CA ASN A 96 6.92 5.30 4.14
C ASN A 96 5.99 5.55 2.95
N GLN A 97 4.68 5.69 3.19
CA GLN A 97 3.70 6.03 2.14
C GLN A 97 3.89 7.43 1.54
N SER A 98 4.58 8.34 2.22
CA SER A 98 4.92 9.66 1.68
C SER A 98 6.15 9.66 0.74
N HIS A 99 6.84 8.52 0.64
CA HIS A 99 8.07 8.33 -0.16
C HIS A 99 7.93 7.23 -1.22
N LEU A 100 6.69 6.91 -1.63
CA LEU A 100 6.45 5.93 -2.69
C LEU A 100 7.01 6.42 -4.02
N HIS A 101 7.51 5.49 -4.82
CA HIS A 101 7.99 5.78 -6.17
C HIS A 101 7.65 4.65 -7.14
N VAL A 102 7.47 5.01 -8.40
CA VAL A 102 7.36 4.04 -9.49
C VAL A 102 8.75 3.49 -9.79
N SER A 103 8.88 2.18 -10.00
CA SER A 103 10.18 1.60 -10.35
C SER A 103 10.67 2.10 -11.70
N ASP A 104 12.00 2.11 -11.91
CA ASP A 104 12.61 2.59 -13.16
C ASP A 104 12.09 1.84 -14.39
N ILE A 105 11.81 0.54 -14.25
CA ILE A 105 11.26 -0.29 -15.32
C ILE A 105 9.85 0.17 -15.70
N LEU A 106 8.99 0.39 -14.71
CA LEU A 106 7.63 0.89 -14.94
C LEU A 106 7.64 2.33 -15.47
N ALA A 107 8.49 3.18 -14.94
CA ALA A 107 8.65 4.55 -15.43
C ALA A 107 9.03 4.56 -16.92
N GLY A 108 10.00 3.71 -17.33
CA GLY A 108 10.38 3.57 -18.73
C GLY A 108 9.25 3.05 -19.63
N MET A 109 8.43 2.14 -19.12
CA MET A 109 7.24 1.67 -19.84
C MET A 109 6.20 2.80 -20.01
N LEU A 110 5.92 3.56 -18.95
CA LEU A 110 4.98 4.70 -18.99
C LEU A 110 5.48 5.80 -19.93
N ASP A 111 6.79 6.11 -19.92
CA ASP A 111 7.42 7.05 -20.85
C ASP A 111 7.21 6.57 -22.30
N THR A 112 7.44 5.30 -22.60
CA THR A 112 7.24 4.72 -23.93
C THR A 112 5.77 4.83 -24.37
N CYS A 113 4.83 4.55 -23.49
CA CYS A 113 3.40 4.69 -23.79
C CYS A 113 3.02 6.15 -24.08
N GLN A 114 3.56 7.10 -23.31
CA GLN A 114 3.31 8.51 -23.50
C GLN A 114 3.87 9.00 -24.84
N GLU A 115 5.10 8.63 -25.20
CA GLU A 115 5.75 8.94 -26.49
C GLU A 115 4.99 8.37 -27.68
N ALA A 116 4.37 7.20 -27.50
CA ALA A 116 3.50 6.56 -28.51
C ALA A 116 2.09 7.17 -28.59
N GLY A 117 1.79 8.20 -27.79
CA GLY A 117 0.48 8.86 -27.77
C GLY A 117 -0.66 8.01 -27.17
N VAL A 118 -0.32 7.01 -26.34
CA VAL A 118 -1.29 6.18 -25.65
C VAL A 118 -1.92 7.01 -24.52
N LYS A 119 -3.25 7.07 -24.48
CA LYS A 119 -3.98 7.69 -23.35
C LYS A 119 -3.89 6.77 -22.14
N MET A 120 -3.47 7.30 -21.01
CA MET A 120 -3.33 6.54 -19.78
C MET A 120 -4.22 7.11 -18.68
N GLY A 121 -4.72 6.24 -17.81
CA GLY A 121 -5.55 6.60 -16.68
C GLY A 121 -5.40 5.61 -15.52
N VAL A 122 -5.98 5.95 -14.38
CA VAL A 122 -5.95 5.15 -13.16
C VAL A 122 -7.37 4.82 -12.70
N ILE A 123 -7.59 3.56 -12.34
CA ILE A 123 -8.77 3.12 -11.59
C ILE A 123 -8.25 2.40 -10.35
N THR A 124 -8.65 2.86 -9.17
CA THR A 124 -8.18 2.31 -7.90
C THR A 124 -9.29 2.31 -6.85
N ASN A 125 -9.21 1.40 -5.89
CA ASN A 125 -10.12 1.29 -4.76
C ASN A 125 -9.54 2.02 -3.53
N GLY A 126 -10.42 2.53 -2.68
CA GLY A 126 -10.06 3.13 -1.40
C GLY A 126 -10.55 4.58 -1.24
N PRO A 127 -10.30 5.20 -0.09
CA PRO A 127 -10.70 6.57 0.17
C PRO A 127 -10.07 7.53 -0.83
N PHE A 128 -10.90 8.34 -1.49
CA PHE A 128 -10.48 9.22 -2.59
C PHE A 128 -9.26 10.09 -2.25
N ALA A 129 -9.30 10.79 -1.12
CA ALA A 129 -8.19 11.66 -0.70
C ALA A 129 -6.85 10.90 -0.54
N HIS A 130 -6.91 9.66 -0.04
CA HIS A 130 -5.73 8.82 0.13
C HIS A 130 -5.15 8.35 -1.21
N GLN A 131 -6.02 7.99 -2.16
CA GLN A 131 -5.58 7.56 -3.49
C GLN A 131 -5.04 8.74 -4.31
N VAL A 132 -5.64 9.92 -4.21
CA VAL A 132 -5.11 11.14 -4.82
C VAL A 132 -3.72 11.50 -4.27
N GLN A 133 -3.54 11.38 -2.96
CA GLN A 133 -2.22 11.60 -2.36
C GLN A 133 -1.17 10.61 -2.90
N LYS A 134 -1.50 9.32 -3.01
CA LYS A 134 -0.60 8.32 -3.62
C LYS A 134 -0.27 8.66 -5.06
N PHE A 135 -1.28 9.05 -5.85
CA PHE A 135 -1.11 9.45 -7.24
C PHE A 135 -0.04 10.54 -7.38
N HIS A 136 -0.13 11.60 -6.58
CA HIS A 136 0.87 12.67 -6.59
C HIS A 136 2.22 12.26 -6.01
N THR A 137 2.24 11.46 -4.94
CA THR A 137 3.49 10.95 -4.35
C THR A 137 4.28 10.10 -5.34
N LEU A 138 3.59 9.26 -6.12
CA LEU A 138 4.19 8.45 -7.18
C LEU A 138 4.61 9.26 -8.41
N GLY A 139 4.26 10.56 -8.48
CA GLY A 139 4.56 11.44 -9.61
C GLY A 139 3.81 11.05 -10.89
N LEU A 140 2.63 10.45 -10.77
CA LEU A 140 1.83 10.00 -11.92
C LEU A 140 1.30 11.15 -12.78
N ASP A 141 1.30 12.37 -12.25
CA ASP A 141 0.98 13.60 -13.01
C ASP A 141 1.87 13.80 -14.25
N LYS A 142 3.06 13.19 -14.24
CA LYS A 142 4.03 13.29 -15.32
C LYS A 142 3.53 12.63 -16.60
N TRP A 143 2.76 11.58 -16.50
CA TRP A 143 2.26 10.77 -17.61
C TRP A 143 0.77 10.99 -17.88
#